data_f0407bf2d1ed7bbd6f9d70d06bb39cac
#
_entry.id   f0407bf2d1ed7bbd6f9d70d06bb39cac
#
_cell.length_a   1.000
_cell.length_b   1.000
_cell.length_c   1.000
_cell.angle_alpha   90.00
_cell.angle_beta   90.00
_cell.angle_gamma   90.00
#
_symmetry.space_group_name_H-M   'P 1'
#
loop_
_entity.id
_entity.type
_entity.pdbx_description
1 polymer ?
#
loop_
_entity_poly.entity_id
_entity_poly.type
_entity_poly.pdbx_seq_one_letter_code
_entity_poly.pdbx_strand_id
1 'polypeptide(L)'
;MGNFGGIILPFIHGKGRNRILFISTFFFFGIILLTSCHTDSDIREFQLPGNIQLQSGDLVFRTGRSVVSHTVTLTDQNSAYSHVGMLLWTGDRWQVLHAVPNERESENEKDSVKLEDIGVFFRSDRASQGGIYRIPIAEDDTLKLLQKGLNLYRQQLLFDNGFDDQDSNAFYCTELIWFIYKSELGLDLSQGKRHRVPVFPPLIFCSDLLYYPGIEKIYEF
;
A
#
# COMPACT_ATOMS: atom_id res chain seq x y z
N MET A 1 18.34 -50.32 -59.51
CA MET A 1 19.39 -51.27 -59.05
C MET A 1 19.11 -51.40 -57.55
N GLY A 2 18.47 -52.35 -57.13
CA GLY A 2 18.71 -53.74 -56.79
C GLY A 2 18.86 -53.82 -55.32
N ASN A 3 18.42 -54.67 -54.55
CA ASN A 3 17.59 -55.87 -54.65
C ASN A 3 17.42 -56.37 -53.18
N PHE A 4 16.25 -56.83 -52.86
CA PHE A 4 15.87 -58.11 -52.17
C PHE A 4 16.61 -58.58 -50.91
N GLY A 5 15.79 -59.00 -49.97
CA GLY A 5 16.13 -60.02 -48.96
C GLY A 5 15.16 -60.07 -47.82
N GLY A 6 14.08 -60.76 -48.04
CA GLY A 6 13.20 -61.32 -47.02
C GLY A 6 13.69 -62.65 -46.55
N ILE A 7 13.31 -63.09 -45.36
CA ILE A 7 13.19 -64.51 -44.88
C ILE A 7 12.48 -64.40 -43.49
N ILE A 8 11.18 -64.82 -43.40
CA ILE A 8 10.58 -66.06 -42.97
C ILE A 8 10.74 -66.40 -41.47
N LEU A 9 9.55 -66.47 -40.86
CA LEU A 9 9.22 -67.02 -39.51
C LEU A 9 9.65 -68.51 -39.34
N PRO A 10 9.69 -68.98 -38.09
CA PRO A 10 8.65 -69.93 -37.76
C PRO A 10 7.99 -69.76 -36.35
N PHE A 11 6.78 -70.19 -36.39
CA PHE A 11 5.87 -70.56 -35.29
C PHE A 11 6.48 -71.55 -34.32
N ILE A 12 6.30 -71.30 -32.99
CA ILE A 12 6.22 -72.42 -32.03
C ILE A 12 5.10 -72.17 -31.06
N HIS A 13 4.24 -73.15 -30.98
CA HIS A 13 3.09 -73.32 -30.12
C HIS A 13 3.54 -73.72 -28.72
N GLY A 14 3.02 -73.10 -27.67
CA GLY A 14 3.25 -73.49 -26.30
C GLY A 14 2.04 -73.18 -25.44
N LYS A 15 1.23 -74.18 -25.19
CA LYS A 15 0.06 -74.23 -24.30
C LYS A 15 0.54 -74.16 -22.86
N GLY A 16 0.15 -73.18 -22.09
CA GLY A 16 0.33 -73.18 -20.63
C GLY A 16 -0.77 -72.31 -19.95
N ARG A 17 -1.76 -73.07 -19.42
CA ARG A 17 -2.82 -72.51 -18.60
C ARG A 17 -2.21 -72.16 -17.22
N ASN A 18 -2.10 -70.92 -16.86
CA ASN A 18 -1.95 -70.54 -15.47
C ASN A 18 -2.97 -69.46 -15.13
N ARG A 19 -3.72 -69.75 -14.11
CA ARG A 19 -4.71 -68.90 -13.44
C ARG A 19 -4.01 -67.65 -12.92
N ILE A 20 -4.34 -66.50 -13.47
CA ILE A 20 -3.95 -65.23 -12.88
C ILE A 20 -5.05 -64.79 -11.94
N LEU A 21 -4.70 -64.80 -10.68
CA LEU A 21 -5.46 -64.22 -9.58
C LEU A 21 -5.58 -62.70 -9.85
N PHE A 22 -6.80 -62.21 -10.05
CA PHE A 22 -7.05 -60.77 -10.03
C PHE A 22 -6.97 -60.26 -8.60
N ILE A 23 -5.83 -59.67 -8.26
CA ILE A 23 -5.72 -58.83 -7.07
C ILE A 23 -6.21 -57.44 -7.47
N SER A 24 -7.45 -57.14 -7.16
CA SER A 24 -8.04 -55.83 -7.27
C SER A 24 -7.42 -54.93 -6.19
N THR A 25 -6.40 -54.21 -6.55
CA THR A 25 -5.88 -53.14 -5.71
C THR A 25 -6.83 -51.95 -5.85
N PHE A 26 -7.74 -51.81 -4.89
CA PHE A 26 -8.51 -50.60 -4.68
C PHE A 26 -7.54 -49.47 -4.28
N PHE A 27 -7.16 -48.65 -5.24
CA PHE A 27 -6.52 -47.37 -4.97
C PHE A 27 -7.57 -46.45 -4.34
N PHE A 28 -7.59 -46.39 -3.01
CA PHE A 28 -8.28 -45.34 -2.28
C PHE A 28 -7.57 -44.04 -2.57
N PHE A 29 -8.02 -43.33 -3.59
CA PHE A 29 -7.66 -41.95 -3.79
C PHE A 29 -8.39 -41.11 -2.74
N GLY A 30 -7.76 -40.96 -1.57
CA GLY A 30 -8.20 -40.04 -0.54
C GLY A 30 -8.11 -38.63 -1.08
N ILE A 31 -9.23 -38.10 -1.57
CA ILE A 31 -9.39 -36.67 -1.84
C ILE A 31 -9.33 -36.00 -0.47
N ILE A 32 -8.14 -35.55 -0.07
CA ILE A 32 -8.00 -34.60 1.01
C ILE A 32 -8.60 -33.29 0.45
N LEU A 33 -9.86 -33.05 0.77
CA LEU A 33 -10.47 -31.73 0.68
C LEU A 33 -9.68 -30.84 1.65
N LEU A 34 -8.64 -30.19 1.13
CA LEU A 34 -8.07 -29.02 1.75
C LEU A 34 -9.19 -27.96 1.73
N THR A 35 -10.04 -28.00 2.75
CA THR A 35 -10.82 -26.83 3.10
C THR A 35 -9.78 -25.77 3.47
N SER A 36 -9.40 -24.95 2.48
CA SER A 36 -8.75 -23.68 2.73
C SER A 36 -9.74 -22.91 3.60
N CYS A 37 -9.52 -22.93 4.92
CA CYS A 37 -10.05 -21.88 5.76
C CYS A 37 -9.45 -20.58 5.21
N HIS A 38 -10.16 -19.94 4.32
CA HIS A 38 -10.03 -18.51 4.14
C HIS A 38 -10.47 -17.96 5.49
N THR A 39 -9.51 -17.71 6.37
CA THR A 39 -9.74 -16.80 7.46
C THR A 39 -9.96 -15.46 6.77
N ASP A 40 -11.23 -15.10 6.57
CA ASP A 40 -11.61 -13.70 6.44
C ASP A 40 -11.00 -13.05 7.69
N SER A 41 -9.85 -12.43 7.50
CA SER A 41 -9.26 -11.61 8.55
C SER A 41 -10.29 -10.51 8.78
N ASP A 42 -10.97 -10.55 9.92
CA ASP A 42 -11.95 -9.54 10.32
C ASP A 42 -11.33 -8.17 10.06
N ILE A 43 -11.76 -7.51 8.99
CA ILE A 43 -11.32 -6.16 8.66
C ILE A 43 -11.89 -5.26 9.74
N ARG A 44 -11.02 -4.72 10.58
CA ARG A 44 -11.41 -3.84 11.69
C ARG A 44 -11.20 -2.41 11.29
N GLU A 45 -12.23 -1.62 11.46
CA GLU A 45 -12.10 -0.17 11.39
C GLU A 45 -11.29 0.34 12.59
N PHE A 46 -10.47 1.33 12.32
CA PHE A 46 -9.73 2.01 13.37
C PHE A 46 -10.67 2.95 14.13
N GLN A 47 -10.61 2.87 15.45
CA GLN A 47 -11.34 3.78 16.33
C GLN A 47 -10.35 4.63 17.11
N LEU A 48 -10.42 5.93 16.90
CA LEU A 48 -9.59 6.88 17.64
C LEU A 48 -10.06 6.94 19.11
N PRO A 49 -9.15 6.86 20.10
CA PRO A 49 -9.50 7.10 21.49
C PRO A 49 -10.12 8.47 21.70
N GLY A 50 -11.24 8.53 22.43
CA GLY A 50 -12.04 9.76 22.58
C GLY A 50 -11.37 10.93 23.31
N ASN A 51 -10.19 10.72 23.91
CA ASN A 51 -9.40 11.75 24.58
C ASN A 51 -8.35 12.43 23.68
N ILE A 52 -8.25 12.02 22.42
CA ILE A 52 -7.30 12.59 21.46
C ILE A 52 -7.89 13.85 20.82
N GLN A 53 -7.20 14.95 20.98
CA GLN A 53 -7.56 16.22 20.32
C GLN A 53 -6.83 16.34 18.98
N LEU A 54 -7.58 16.26 17.88
CA LEU A 54 -7.07 16.42 16.54
C LEU A 54 -7.17 17.86 16.06
N GLN A 55 -6.35 18.19 15.08
CA GLN A 55 -6.32 19.49 14.41
C GLN A 55 -6.14 19.30 12.90
N SER A 56 -6.78 20.15 12.09
CA SER A 56 -6.49 20.17 10.66
C SER A 56 -5.02 20.54 10.44
N GLY A 57 -4.34 19.75 9.61
CA GLY A 57 -2.88 19.85 9.46
C GLY A 57 -2.12 18.76 10.21
N ASP A 58 -2.70 18.06 11.19
CA ASP A 58 -2.01 16.92 11.81
C ASP A 58 -1.59 15.91 10.73
N LEU A 59 -0.36 15.44 10.82
CA LEU A 59 0.17 14.41 9.92
C LEU A 59 -0.20 13.03 10.44
N VAL A 60 -0.69 12.18 9.57
CA VAL A 60 -1.01 10.79 9.88
C VAL A 60 -0.10 9.87 9.09
N PHE A 61 0.65 9.03 9.79
CA PHE A 61 1.55 8.06 9.19
C PHE A 61 1.03 6.66 9.39
N ARG A 62 1.26 5.78 8.41
CA ARG A 62 0.98 4.35 8.55
C ARG A 62 2.06 3.49 7.90
N THR A 63 2.23 2.28 8.42
CA THR A 63 2.94 1.20 7.75
C THR A 63 1.94 0.40 6.95
N GLY A 64 1.97 0.53 5.63
CA GLY A 64 1.08 -0.21 4.74
C GLY A 64 1.42 -1.69 4.70
N ARG A 65 0.46 -2.50 4.24
CA ARG A 65 0.60 -3.97 4.12
C ARG A 65 0.96 -4.45 2.72
N SER A 66 1.07 -3.55 1.75
CA SER A 66 1.41 -3.88 0.37
C SER A 66 2.90 -4.16 0.20
N VAL A 67 3.26 -4.87 -0.88
CA VAL A 67 4.66 -5.08 -1.28
C VAL A 67 5.37 -3.74 -1.52
N VAL A 68 4.66 -2.77 -2.11
CA VAL A 68 5.19 -1.41 -2.32
C VAL A 68 5.53 -0.74 -0.98
N SER A 69 4.64 -0.85 0.02
CA SER A 69 4.88 -0.32 1.36
C SER A 69 6.11 -0.91 2.02
N HIS A 70 6.33 -2.22 1.88
CA HIS A 70 7.55 -2.87 2.37
C HIS A 70 8.81 -2.35 1.66
N THR A 71 8.74 -2.11 0.36
CA THR A 71 9.87 -1.54 -0.39
C THR A 71 10.18 -0.13 0.08
N VAL A 72 9.17 0.70 0.34
CA VAL A 72 9.36 2.05 0.88
C VAL A 72 10.03 2.00 2.25
N THR A 73 9.56 1.17 3.18
CA THR A 73 10.19 1.02 4.52
C THR A 73 11.61 0.48 4.46
N LEU A 74 11.92 -0.40 3.53
CA LEU A 74 13.30 -0.88 3.33
C LEU A 74 14.24 0.20 2.77
N THR A 75 13.68 1.16 2.04
CA THR A 75 14.42 2.27 1.44
C THR A 75 14.58 3.42 2.44
N ASP A 76 13.52 3.78 3.14
CA ASP A 76 13.52 4.76 4.24
C ASP A 76 13.83 4.05 5.57
N GLN A 77 15.11 3.73 5.79
CA GLN A 77 15.56 2.99 6.98
C GLN A 77 15.40 3.75 8.30
N ASN A 78 15.04 5.03 8.25
CA ASN A 78 14.86 5.88 9.43
C ASN A 78 13.42 5.98 9.90
N SER A 79 12.47 5.34 9.21
CA SER A 79 11.06 5.34 9.57
C SER A 79 10.46 3.93 9.48
N ALA A 80 9.59 3.60 10.43
CA ALA A 80 8.73 2.42 10.33
C ALA A 80 7.55 2.64 9.38
N TYR A 81 7.27 3.90 9.00
CA TYR A 81 6.12 4.26 8.19
C TYR A 81 6.47 4.29 6.69
N SER A 82 5.54 3.84 5.88
CA SER A 82 5.66 3.82 4.42
C SER A 82 4.71 4.80 3.72
N HIS A 83 3.84 5.47 4.48
CA HIS A 83 2.82 6.33 3.91
C HIS A 83 2.44 7.43 4.89
N VAL A 84 2.08 8.60 4.34
CA VAL A 84 1.66 9.77 5.10
C VAL A 84 0.45 10.43 4.44
N GLY A 85 -0.42 11.00 5.27
CA GLY A 85 -1.50 11.90 4.89
C GLY A 85 -1.60 13.07 5.86
N MET A 86 -2.55 13.95 5.63
CA MET A 86 -2.84 15.12 6.47
C MET A 86 -4.32 15.10 6.88
N LEU A 87 -4.58 15.28 8.18
CA LEU A 87 -5.94 15.37 8.72
C LEU A 87 -6.58 16.69 8.34
N LEU A 88 -7.84 16.61 7.93
CA LEU A 88 -8.72 17.74 7.64
C LEU A 88 -10.05 17.55 8.34
N TRP A 89 -10.52 18.59 9.04
CA TRP A 89 -11.89 18.63 9.55
C TRP A 89 -12.85 19.14 8.46
N THR A 90 -13.72 18.27 7.98
CA THR A 90 -14.64 18.61 6.86
C THR A 90 -16.04 19.08 7.32
N GLY A 91 -16.16 19.42 8.60
CA GLY A 91 -17.36 19.97 9.21
C GLY A 91 -18.18 18.97 10.03
N ASP A 92 -18.10 17.68 9.70
CA ASP A 92 -18.80 16.60 10.40
C ASP A 92 -17.90 15.44 10.82
N ARG A 93 -16.73 15.31 10.18
CA ARG A 93 -15.79 14.19 10.41
C ARG A 93 -14.34 14.55 10.13
N TRP A 94 -13.44 13.73 10.67
CA TRP A 94 -12.03 13.77 10.36
C TRP A 94 -11.73 12.91 9.13
N GLN A 95 -11.18 13.55 8.11
CA GLN A 95 -10.75 12.89 6.89
C GLN A 95 -9.26 13.08 6.65
N VAL A 96 -8.65 12.11 6.00
CA VAL A 96 -7.24 12.10 5.63
C VAL A 96 -7.10 12.44 4.16
N LEU A 97 -6.40 13.51 3.88
CA LEU A 97 -5.93 13.85 2.53
C LEU A 97 -4.61 13.14 2.29
N HIS A 98 -4.53 12.32 1.25
CA HIS A 98 -3.30 11.61 0.88
C HIS A 98 -3.27 11.25 -0.60
N ALA A 99 -2.08 10.96 -1.13
CA ALA A 99 -1.89 10.43 -2.48
C ALA A 99 -1.41 8.98 -2.39
N VAL A 100 -2.14 8.03 -2.97
CA VAL A 100 -1.85 6.60 -2.81
C VAL A 100 -2.13 5.82 -4.09
N PRO A 101 -1.23 4.90 -4.49
CA PRO A 101 -1.48 3.99 -5.59
C PRO A 101 -2.18 2.72 -5.11
N ASN A 102 -2.94 2.08 -6.00
CA ASN A 102 -3.54 0.75 -5.83
C ASN A 102 -4.54 0.61 -4.65
N GLU A 103 -5.07 1.70 -4.12
CA GLU A 103 -6.16 1.68 -3.14
C GLU A 103 -7.46 2.20 -3.79
N ARG A 104 -7.89 1.54 -4.86
CA ARG A 104 -9.08 1.89 -5.62
C ARG A 104 -10.30 1.22 -5.03
N GLU A 105 -11.41 1.93 -4.99
CA GLU A 105 -12.71 1.37 -4.61
C GLU A 105 -13.43 0.70 -5.79
N SER A 106 -13.01 1.03 -7.02
CA SER A 106 -13.51 0.44 -8.25
C SER A 106 -12.41 0.27 -9.30
N GLU A 107 -12.60 -0.66 -10.25
CA GLU A 107 -11.63 -0.91 -11.33
C GLU A 107 -11.39 0.29 -12.26
N ASN A 108 -12.36 1.20 -12.36
CA ASN A 108 -12.29 2.39 -13.20
C ASN A 108 -11.69 3.61 -12.48
N GLU A 109 -11.46 3.52 -11.18
CA GLU A 109 -10.87 4.60 -10.42
C GLU A 109 -9.38 4.73 -10.71
N LYS A 110 -8.91 5.97 -10.88
CA LYS A 110 -7.48 6.25 -11.06
C LYS A 110 -6.81 6.42 -9.70
N ASP A 111 -5.55 6.04 -9.64
CA ASP A 111 -4.71 6.39 -8.49
C ASP A 111 -4.56 7.90 -8.43
N SER A 112 -4.95 8.50 -7.31
CA SER A 112 -5.10 9.96 -7.20
C SER A 112 -4.93 10.43 -5.76
N VAL A 113 -4.97 11.75 -5.60
CA VAL A 113 -5.16 12.38 -4.29
C VAL A 113 -6.56 12.05 -3.79
N LYS A 114 -6.63 11.41 -2.61
CA LYS A 114 -7.85 10.97 -1.95
C LYS A 114 -8.15 11.76 -0.70
N LEU A 115 -9.43 11.77 -0.35
CA LEU A 115 -9.93 12.28 0.93
C LEU A 115 -10.83 11.19 1.51
N GLU A 116 -10.35 10.47 2.51
CA GLU A 116 -11.07 9.35 3.10
C GLU A 116 -11.17 9.46 4.62
N ASP A 117 -12.12 8.76 5.23
CA ASP A 117 -12.28 8.73 6.68
C ASP A 117 -11.02 8.20 7.38
N ILE A 118 -10.66 8.77 8.54
CA ILE A 118 -9.50 8.33 9.32
C ILE A 118 -9.60 6.84 9.71
N GLY A 119 -10.80 6.33 9.94
CA GLY A 119 -11.06 4.93 10.24
C GLY A 119 -10.71 4.03 9.05
N VAL A 120 -10.97 4.50 7.82
CA VAL A 120 -10.61 3.81 6.57
C VAL A 120 -9.11 3.88 6.32
N PHE A 121 -8.49 5.04 6.53
CA PHE A 121 -7.04 5.21 6.36
C PHE A 121 -6.24 4.23 7.24
N PHE A 122 -6.65 4.04 8.50
CA PHE A 122 -6.00 3.14 9.46
C PHE A 122 -6.63 1.75 9.56
N ARG A 123 -7.53 1.39 8.66
CA ARG A 123 -8.20 0.08 8.66
C ARG A 123 -7.18 -1.06 8.65
N SER A 124 -7.48 -2.15 9.36
CA SER A 124 -6.54 -3.24 9.64
C SER A 124 -6.00 -3.98 8.41
N ASP A 125 -6.67 -3.91 7.27
CA ASP A 125 -6.19 -4.43 5.98
C ASP A 125 -5.21 -3.47 5.28
N ARG A 126 -5.21 -2.17 5.64
CA ARG A 126 -4.37 -1.13 5.04
C ARG A 126 -3.16 -0.76 5.91
N ALA A 127 -3.33 -0.79 7.23
CA ALA A 127 -2.29 -0.40 8.18
C ALA A 127 -1.96 -1.54 9.16
N SER A 128 -0.68 -1.76 9.40
CA SER A 128 -0.19 -2.66 10.46
C SER A 128 0.13 -1.90 11.75
N GLN A 129 0.48 -0.64 11.63
CA GLN A 129 0.71 0.33 12.70
C GLN A 129 0.51 1.74 12.15
N GLY A 130 0.30 2.71 13.03
CA GLY A 130 0.10 4.09 12.63
C GLY A 130 0.38 5.08 13.73
N GLY A 131 0.49 6.35 13.35
CA GLY A 131 0.70 7.45 14.29
C GLY A 131 0.15 8.76 13.78
N ILE A 132 -0.16 9.65 14.70
CA ILE A 132 -0.65 11.01 14.47
C ILE A 132 0.37 11.97 15.10
N TYR A 133 0.81 12.92 14.30
CA TYR A 133 1.86 13.86 14.67
C TYR A 133 1.45 15.28 14.31
N ARG A 134 1.88 16.24 15.08
CA ARG A 134 1.56 17.66 14.92
C ARG A 134 2.79 18.49 14.67
N ILE A 135 2.75 19.31 13.62
CA ILE A 135 3.66 20.43 13.46
C ILE A 135 3.04 21.62 14.22
N PRO A 136 3.71 22.21 15.20
CA PRO A 136 3.20 23.38 15.90
C PRO A 136 3.07 24.57 14.93
N ILE A 137 1.84 24.99 14.67
CA ILE A 137 1.49 26.14 13.81
C ILE A 137 0.41 26.96 14.47
N ALA A 138 0.22 28.20 14.03
CA ALA A 138 -0.84 29.05 14.52
C ALA A 138 -2.23 28.52 14.10
N GLU A 139 -3.26 28.82 14.89
CA GLU A 139 -4.63 28.36 14.62
C GLU A 139 -5.14 28.81 13.25
N ASP A 140 -4.86 30.06 12.87
CA ASP A 140 -5.22 30.61 11.55
C ASP A 140 -4.56 29.85 10.39
N ASP A 141 -3.39 29.28 10.60
CA ASP A 141 -2.65 28.53 9.59
C ASP A 141 -3.30 27.17 9.31
N THR A 142 -4.01 26.59 10.27
CA THR A 142 -4.77 25.35 10.06
C THR A 142 -5.85 25.52 9.00
N LEU A 143 -6.49 26.68 8.94
CA LEU A 143 -7.49 27.00 7.92
C LEU A 143 -6.88 27.11 6.53
N LYS A 144 -5.65 27.65 6.41
CA LYS A 144 -4.93 27.71 5.14
C LYS A 144 -4.63 26.29 4.63
N LEU A 145 -4.11 25.42 5.50
CA LEU A 145 -3.84 24.02 5.16
C LEU A 145 -5.11 23.28 4.75
N LEU A 146 -6.21 23.45 5.51
CA LEU A 146 -7.52 22.86 5.18
C LEU A 146 -8.00 23.31 3.79
N GLN A 147 -8.00 24.61 3.52
CA GLN A 147 -8.45 25.15 2.24
C GLN A 147 -7.60 24.66 1.08
N LYS A 148 -6.27 24.66 1.25
CA LYS A 148 -5.34 24.15 0.23
C LYS A 148 -5.56 22.67 -0.04
N GLY A 149 -5.64 21.86 1.01
CA GLY A 149 -5.86 20.42 0.88
C GLY A 149 -7.17 20.09 0.15
N LEU A 150 -8.28 20.74 0.54
CA LEU A 150 -9.58 20.57 -0.13
C LEU A 150 -9.55 21.06 -1.59
N ASN A 151 -8.79 22.11 -1.89
CA ASN A 151 -8.65 22.59 -3.26
C ASN A 151 -7.90 21.58 -4.13
N LEU A 152 -6.79 21.01 -3.66
CA LEU A 152 -6.03 19.99 -4.38
C LEU A 152 -6.88 18.71 -4.60
N TYR A 153 -7.63 18.27 -3.59
CA TYR A 153 -8.56 17.16 -3.73
C TYR A 153 -9.60 17.39 -4.84
N ARG A 154 -10.21 18.60 -4.89
CA ARG A 154 -11.21 18.95 -5.92
C ARG A 154 -10.64 18.99 -7.34
N GLN A 155 -9.35 19.20 -7.49
CA GLN A 155 -8.67 19.14 -8.79
C GLN A 155 -8.48 17.70 -9.31
N GLN A 156 -8.74 16.69 -8.49
CA GLN A 156 -8.60 15.28 -8.85
C GLN A 156 -7.19 14.93 -9.39
N LEU A 157 -6.17 15.49 -8.76
CA LEU A 157 -4.78 15.29 -9.14
C LEU A 157 -4.40 13.80 -9.03
N LEU A 158 -3.58 13.34 -9.96
CA LEU A 158 -3.19 11.94 -10.01
C LEU A 158 -2.09 11.62 -8.99
N PHE A 159 -1.94 10.33 -8.69
CA PHE A 159 -0.74 9.85 -8.01
C PHE A 159 0.45 9.91 -8.95
N ASP A 160 1.55 10.48 -8.48
CA ASP A 160 2.80 10.52 -9.24
C ASP A 160 3.58 9.20 -9.14
N ASN A 161 3.52 8.41 -10.20
CA ASN A 161 4.28 7.18 -10.33
C ASN A 161 5.75 7.41 -10.74
N GLY A 162 6.08 8.61 -11.18
CA GLY A 162 7.44 9.02 -11.54
C GLY A 162 8.26 9.51 -10.37
N PHE A 163 7.58 9.89 -9.27
CA PHE A 163 8.18 10.48 -8.08
C PHE A 163 9.01 11.74 -8.39
N ASP A 164 8.51 12.57 -9.31
CA ASP A 164 9.17 13.81 -9.76
C ASP A 164 8.55 15.03 -9.12
N ASP A 165 9.19 15.59 -8.10
CA ASP A 165 8.72 16.78 -7.37
C ASP A 165 8.79 18.10 -8.15
N GLN A 166 9.08 18.05 -9.46
CA GLN A 166 9.05 19.20 -10.37
C GLN A 166 7.70 19.35 -11.11
N ASP A 167 6.82 18.32 -11.05
CA ASP A 167 5.50 18.35 -11.68
C ASP A 167 4.42 18.63 -10.63
N SER A 168 3.66 19.70 -10.77
CA SER A 168 2.57 20.08 -9.87
C SER A 168 1.19 19.46 -10.24
N ASN A 169 1.13 18.61 -11.26
CA ASN A 169 -0.11 17.99 -11.74
C ASN A 169 -0.36 16.58 -11.14
N ALA A 170 0.63 16.04 -10.48
CA ALA A 170 0.55 14.76 -9.77
C ALA A 170 1.38 14.85 -8.49
N PHE A 171 1.08 14.00 -7.50
CA PHE A 171 1.79 13.98 -6.23
C PHE A 171 1.97 12.54 -5.72
N TYR A 172 3.12 12.24 -5.13
CA TYR A 172 3.25 11.12 -4.22
C TYR A 172 3.01 11.58 -2.76
N CYS A 173 2.87 10.67 -1.82
CA CYS A 173 2.33 10.97 -0.49
C CYS A 173 3.10 12.06 0.28
N THR A 174 4.41 11.93 0.40
CA THR A 174 5.25 12.88 1.16
C THR A 174 5.39 14.22 0.45
N GLU A 175 5.44 14.22 -0.87
CA GLU A 175 5.47 15.44 -1.68
C GLU A 175 4.20 16.26 -1.52
N LEU A 176 3.01 15.61 -1.55
CA LEU A 176 1.74 16.30 -1.34
C LEU A 176 1.73 17.11 -0.04
N ILE A 177 2.17 16.47 1.05
CA ILE A 177 2.19 17.11 2.36
C ILE A 177 3.25 18.23 2.40
N TRP A 178 4.44 17.95 1.92
CA TRP A 178 5.51 18.95 1.81
C TRP A 178 5.07 20.15 0.98
N PHE A 179 4.44 19.95 -0.17
CA PHE A 179 3.94 21.00 -1.04
C PHE A 179 2.92 21.90 -0.35
N ILE A 180 1.95 21.30 0.37
CA ILE A 180 0.91 22.05 1.09
C ILE A 180 1.54 22.94 2.15
N TYR A 181 2.38 22.40 3.00
CA TYR A 181 3.03 23.17 4.07
C TYR A 181 3.95 24.26 3.52
N LYS A 182 4.69 23.94 2.49
CA LYS A 182 5.64 24.89 1.88
C LYS A 182 4.93 26.03 1.16
N SER A 183 3.86 25.73 0.39
CA SER A 183 3.13 26.75 -0.37
C SER A 183 2.32 27.69 0.52
N GLU A 184 1.71 27.19 1.59
CA GLU A 184 0.80 27.97 2.41
C GLU A 184 1.49 28.65 3.61
N LEU A 185 2.51 28.00 4.18
CA LEU A 185 3.15 28.48 5.41
C LEU A 185 4.65 28.79 5.23
N GLY A 186 5.24 28.50 4.09
CA GLY A 186 6.68 28.60 3.87
C GLY A 186 7.51 27.55 4.63
N LEU A 187 6.87 26.53 5.22
CA LEU A 187 7.52 25.51 6.01
C LEU A 187 8.00 24.36 5.12
N ASP A 188 9.31 24.23 4.99
CA ASP A 188 9.93 23.10 4.27
C ASP A 188 10.08 21.88 5.18
N LEU A 189 9.08 21.00 5.23
CA LEU A 189 9.10 19.81 6.09
C LEU A 189 10.22 18.84 5.74
N SER A 190 10.73 18.87 4.51
CA SER A 190 11.87 18.04 4.11
C SER A 190 13.22 18.62 4.57
N GLN A 191 13.25 19.88 5.03
CA GLN A 191 14.48 20.60 5.38
C GLN A 191 15.51 20.62 4.23
N GLY A 192 15.02 20.67 2.99
CA GLY A 192 15.84 20.60 1.78
C GLY A 192 16.41 19.21 1.45
N LYS A 193 16.06 18.18 2.21
CA LYS A 193 16.53 16.81 1.96
C LYS A 193 15.86 16.20 0.74
N ARG A 194 16.66 15.48 -0.04
CA ARG A 194 16.22 14.66 -1.16
C ARG A 194 17.08 13.41 -1.21
N HIS A 195 16.44 12.26 -1.22
CA HIS A 195 17.10 10.95 -1.17
C HIS A 195 17.18 10.34 -2.57
N ARG A 196 18.39 9.87 -2.93
CA ARG A 196 18.61 9.18 -4.20
C ARG A 196 18.22 7.72 -4.08
N VAL A 197 17.22 7.31 -4.86
CA VAL A 197 16.81 5.92 -5.01
C VAL A 197 17.11 5.51 -6.46
N PRO A 198 17.73 4.32 -6.69
CA PRO A 198 17.96 3.87 -8.05
C PRO A 198 16.70 3.91 -8.90
N VAL A 199 16.82 4.38 -10.15
CA VAL A 199 15.78 4.51 -11.16
C VAL A 199 14.69 5.56 -10.92
N PHE A 200 14.73 6.28 -9.79
CA PHE A 200 13.81 7.39 -9.51
C PHE A 200 14.57 8.72 -9.36
N PRO A 201 13.91 9.85 -9.61
CA PRO A 201 14.40 11.16 -9.18
C PRO A 201 14.67 11.18 -7.66
N PRO A 202 15.43 12.14 -7.15
CA PRO A 202 15.57 12.30 -5.71
C PRO A 202 14.24 12.65 -5.05
N LEU A 203 13.84 11.91 -4.02
CA LEU A 203 12.52 12.03 -3.37
C LEU A 203 12.61 12.37 -1.89
N ILE A 204 11.48 12.80 -1.34
CA ILE A 204 11.26 13.05 0.09
C ILE A 204 10.79 11.76 0.74
N PHE A 205 11.37 11.38 1.89
CA PHE A 205 10.96 10.21 2.65
C PHE A 205 9.98 10.56 3.78
N CYS A 206 9.26 9.56 4.28
CA CYS A 206 8.42 9.71 5.46
C CYS A 206 9.23 10.19 6.69
N SER A 207 10.46 9.69 6.84
CA SER A 207 11.37 10.10 7.91
C SER A 207 11.71 11.59 7.88
N ASP A 208 11.77 12.23 6.72
CA ASP A 208 12.07 13.66 6.64
C ASP A 208 10.98 14.51 7.31
N LEU A 209 9.72 14.13 7.08
CA LEU A 209 8.58 14.80 7.69
C LEU A 209 8.45 14.44 9.17
N LEU A 210 8.66 13.16 9.50
CA LEU A 210 8.54 12.63 10.86
C LEU A 210 9.58 13.25 11.82
N TYR A 211 10.74 13.61 11.32
CA TYR A 211 11.80 14.23 12.11
C TYR A 211 11.93 15.75 11.87
N TYR A 212 10.85 16.39 11.42
CA TYR A 212 10.81 17.84 11.34
C TYR A 212 10.98 18.44 12.74
N PRO A 213 11.84 19.46 12.91
CA PRO A 213 12.08 20.08 14.22
C PRO A 213 10.81 20.59 14.89
N GLY A 214 10.57 20.16 16.11
CA GLY A 214 9.40 20.57 16.89
C GLY A 214 8.14 19.75 16.62
N ILE A 215 8.19 18.70 15.77
CA ILE A 215 7.05 17.81 15.60
C ILE A 215 6.70 17.11 16.92
N GLU A 216 5.43 17.03 17.24
CA GLU A 216 4.90 16.41 18.44
C GLU A 216 4.13 15.14 18.11
N LYS A 217 4.39 14.06 18.85
CA LYS A 217 3.61 12.84 18.74
C LYS A 217 2.31 12.99 19.54
N ILE A 218 1.17 12.91 18.85
CA ILE A 218 -0.17 13.00 19.43
C ILE A 218 -0.69 11.63 19.83
N TYR A 219 -0.51 10.62 18.94
CA TYR A 219 -0.98 9.26 19.15
C TYR A 219 -0.17 8.27 18.32
N GLU A 220 -0.07 7.02 18.79
CA GLU A 220 0.59 5.92 18.07
C GLU A 220 0.00 4.57 18.50
N PHE A 221 -0.10 3.60 17.58
CA PHE A 221 -0.61 2.25 17.84
C PHE A 221 0.11 1.19 16.99
#